data_b62f92a12c9ea2965ea461b055831290
#
_entry.id   b62f92a12c9ea2965ea461b055831290
#
_cell.length_a   1.000
_cell.length_b   1.000
_cell.length_c   1.000
_cell.angle_alpha   90.00
_cell.angle_beta   90.00
_cell.angle_gamma   90.00
#
_symmetry.space_group_name_H-M   'P 1'
#
loop_
_entity.id
_entity.type
_entity.pdbx_description
1 polymer ?
#
loop_
_entity_poly.entity_id
_entity_poly.type
_entity_poly.pdbx_seq_one_letter_code
_entity_poly.pdbx_strand_id
1 'polypeptide(L)'
;MKQVTGGLVMAMAEDVPALKAMTPGGKAHPIDSVLHDGERIALGGTTLIARLTAGHTRGATTFTMKAVEAGKTYDVAFFSSLRAGAAITPAIAAEFDRTFPLVRSLPCDVPLGDHPAEYGMQAKYATLAAGGANPFVDKANCFAEVDIQEALYRALK
;
A
#
# COMPACT_ATOMS: atom_id res chain seq x y z
N MET A 1 2.83 -16.88 -9.95
CA MET A 1 3.56 -16.67 -8.68
C MET A 1 3.29 -17.82 -7.71
N LYS A 2 2.06 -18.05 -7.22
CA LYS A 2 1.76 -19.14 -6.26
C LYS A 2 2.34 -20.52 -6.66
N GLN A 3 2.14 -20.97 -7.90
CA GLN A 3 2.65 -22.26 -8.40
C GLN A 3 4.18 -22.35 -8.40
N VAL A 4 4.89 -21.22 -8.48
CA VAL A 4 6.36 -21.17 -8.52
C VAL A 4 6.95 -21.09 -7.12
N THR A 5 6.31 -20.34 -6.22
CA THR A 5 6.87 -20.03 -4.90
C THR A 5 6.26 -20.85 -3.77
N GLY A 6 5.12 -21.50 -3.98
CA GLY A 6 4.31 -22.10 -2.91
C GLY A 6 3.72 -21.09 -1.92
N GLY A 7 3.90 -19.78 -2.17
CA GLY A 7 3.42 -18.72 -1.29
C GLY A 7 1.90 -18.67 -1.15
N LEU A 8 1.42 -18.24 0.00
CA LEU A 8 0.00 -17.99 0.24
C LEU A 8 -0.43 -16.70 -0.46
N VAL A 9 -1.60 -16.72 -1.09
CA VAL A 9 -2.25 -15.54 -1.65
C VAL A 9 -3.26 -15.04 -0.64
N MET A 10 -3.08 -13.80 -0.21
CA MET A 10 -3.95 -13.14 0.76
C MET A 10 -4.67 -11.97 0.09
N ALA A 11 -5.92 -11.72 0.48
CA ALA A 11 -6.71 -10.60 0.00
C ALA A 11 -7.50 -9.97 1.13
N MET A 12 -7.64 -8.64 1.13
CA MET A 12 -8.51 -7.93 2.06
C MET A 12 -9.97 -8.35 1.83
N ALA A 13 -10.71 -8.54 2.93
CA ALA A 13 -12.07 -9.08 2.92
C ALA A 13 -13.00 -8.36 1.93
N GLU A 14 -12.86 -7.05 1.82
CA GLU A 14 -13.69 -6.19 0.99
C GLU A 14 -13.47 -6.41 -0.51
N ASP A 15 -12.30 -6.89 -0.94
CA ASP A 15 -12.00 -7.21 -2.34
C ASP A 15 -12.31 -8.67 -2.71
N VAL A 16 -12.50 -9.56 -1.73
CA VAL A 16 -12.75 -10.99 -1.97
C VAL A 16 -13.92 -11.25 -2.92
N PRO A 17 -15.09 -10.56 -2.81
CA PRO A 17 -16.19 -10.79 -3.75
C PRO A 17 -15.82 -10.46 -5.20
N ALA A 18 -15.14 -9.34 -5.43
CA ALA A 18 -14.70 -8.93 -6.76
C ALA A 18 -13.64 -9.89 -7.32
N LEU A 19 -12.65 -10.26 -6.52
CA LEU A 19 -11.60 -11.21 -6.91
C LEU A 19 -12.16 -12.60 -7.26
N LYS A 20 -13.15 -13.09 -6.50
CA LYS A 20 -13.83 -14.36 -6.80
C LYS A 20 -14.65 -14.33 -8.09
N ALA A 21 -15.16 -13.17 -8.47
CA ALA A 21 -15.87 -12.99 -9.74
C ALA A 21 -14.92 -12.92 -10.95
N MET A 22 -13.62 -12.69 -10.72
CA MET A 22 -12.61 -12.64 -11.77
C MET A 22 -12.10 -14.03 -12.12
N THR A 23 -11.98 -14.33 -13.41
CA THR A 23 -11.41 -15.58 -13.90
C THR A 23 -10.28 -15.32 -14.88
N PRO A 24 -9.13 -14.76 -14.44
CA PRO A 24 -8.01 -14.44 -15.32
C PRO A 24 -7.47 -15.71 -15.98
N GLY A 25 -7.43 -15.72 -17.32
CA GLY A 25 -7.03 -16.89 -18.10
C GLY A 25 -7.95 -18.12 -17.90
N GLY A 26 -9.23 -17.88 -17.58
CA GLY A 26 -10.23 -18.93 -17.37
C GLY A 26 -10.09 -19.69 -16.04
N LYS A 27 -9.26 -19.21 -15.12
CA LYS A 27 -9.04 -19.85 -13.81
C LYS A 27 -9.53 -18.96 -12.69
N ALA A 28 -10.08 -19.57 -11.63
CA ALA A 28 -10.46 -18.85 -10.42
C ALA A 28 -9.24 -18.14 -9.81
N HIS A 29 -9.46 -16.94 -9.30
CA HIS A 29 -8.42 -16.19 -8.58
C HIS A 29 -8.06 -16.93 -7.28
N PRO A 30 -6.79 -17.29 -7.05
CA PRO A 30 -6.42 -17.99 -5.82
C PRO A 30 -6.51 -17.03 -4.64
N ILE A 31 -7.23 -17.43 -3.58
CA ILE A 31 -7.28 -16.73 -2.29
C ILE A 31 -7.14 -17.81 -1.22
N ASP A 32 -6.01 -17.82 -0.52
CA ASP A 32 -5.73 -18.80 0.53
C ASP A 32 -6.13 -18.29 1.91
N SER A 33 -6.07 -16.97 2.11
CA SER A 33 -6.43 -16.33 3.37
C SER A 33 -7.08 -14.98 3.12
N VAL A 34 -8.00 -14.63 4.00
CA VAL A 34 -8.70 -13.35 3.97
C VAL A 34 -8.12 -12.48 5.08
N LEU A 35 -7.73 -11.25 4.73
CA LEU A 35 -7.20 -10.27 5.68
C LEU A 35 -8.30 -9.32 6.15
N HIS A 36 -8.14 -8.83 7.36
CA HIS A 36 -8.96 -7.77 7.95
C HIS A 36 -8.11 -6.59 8.38
N ASP A 37 -8.72 -5.41 8.54
CA ASP A 37 -8.01 -4.22 9.01
C ASP A 37 -7.30 -4.48 10.34
N GLY A 38 -6.03 -4.06 10.42
CA GLY A 38 -5.17 -4.25 11.58
C GLY A 38 -4.55 -5.65 11.71
N GLU A 39 -4.85 -6.56 10.79
CA GLU A 39 -4.30 -7.92 10.84
C GLU A 39 -2.78 -7.93 10.67
N ARG A 40 -2.13 -8.83 11.41
CA ARG A 40 -0.67 -8.99 11.45
C ARG A 40 -0.25 -10.23 10.67
N ILE A 41 0.64 -10.03 9.71
CA ILE A 41 1.20 -11.09 8.88
C ILE A 41 2.67 -11.23 9.25
N ALA A 42 3.05 -12.35 9.85
CA ALA A 42 4.42 -12.60 10.26
C ALA A 42 5.12 -13.60 9.32
N LEU A 43 6.32 -13.26 8.86
CA LEU A 43 7.17 -14.13 8.05
C LEU A 43 8.65 -13.78 8.30
N GLY A 44 9.46 -14.79 8.60
CA GLY A 44 10.93 -14.64 8.71
C GLY A 44 11.39 -13.58 9.71
N GLY A 45 10.69 -13.40 10.84
CA GLY A 45 11.02 -12.40 11.84
C GLY A 45 10.49 -10.99 11.54
N THR A 46 9.89 -10.78 10.36
CA THR A 46 9.23 -9.52 9.99
C THR A 46 7.73 -9.63 10.18
N THR A 47 7.10 -8.56 10.62
CA THR A 47 5.65 -8.45 10.74
C THR A 47 5.13 -7.28 9.93
N LEU A 48 4.24 -7.56 8.99
CA LEU A 48 3.42 -6.57 8.29
C LEU A 48 2.11 -6.37 9.06
N ILE A 49 1.61 -5.14 9.08
CA ILE A 49 0.27 -4.82 9.55
C ILE A 49 -0.53 -4.35 8.35
N ALA A 50 -1.62 -5.06 8.04
CA ALA A 50 -2.53 -4.68 6.96
C ALA A 50 -3.48 -3.59 7.46
N ARG A 51 -3.59 -2.48 6.71
CA ARG A 51 -4.52 -1.38 7.01
C ARG A 51 -5.45 -1.20 5.82
N LEU A 52 -6.74 -1.30 6.07
CA LEU A 52 -7.75 -1.05 5.04
C LEU A 52 -7.76 0.43 4.65
N THR A 53 -7.32 0.72 3.44
CA THR A 53 -7.26 2.07 2.85
C THR A 53 -8.11 2.13 1.58
N ALA A 54 -9.40 1.81 1.76
CA ALA A 54 -10.39 1.72 0.69
C ALA A 54 -10.55 3.03 -0.10
N GLY A 55 -10.95 2.91 -1.35
CA GLY A 55 -11.21 4.02 -2.28
C GLY A 55 -10.81 3.69 -3.71
N HIS A 56 -9.57 3.30 -3.96
CA HIS A 56 -9.11 2.80 -5.26
C HIS A 56 -9.80 1.48 -5.61
N THR A 57 -9.76 0.54 -4.68
CA THR A 57 -10.68 -0.59 -4.57
C THR A 57 -11.29 -0.61 -3.17
N ARG A 58 -12.30 -1.45 -2.94
CA ARG A 58 -12.92 -1.57 -1.62
C ARG A 58 -11.98 -2.19 -0.59
N GLY A 59 -11.07 -3.05 -1.04
CA GLY A 59 -10.07 -3.73 -0.22
C GLY A 59 -8.64 -3.21 -0.43
N ALA A 60 -8.45 -2.00 -0.98
CA ALA A 60 -7.13 -1.41 -1.10
C ALA A 60 -6.45 -1.39 0.27
N THR A 61 -5.20 -1.87 0.33
CA THR A 61 -4.52 -2.18 1.58
C THR A 61 -3.14 -1.53 1.64
N THR A 62 -2.95 -0.63 2.60
CA THR A 62 -1.62 -0.12 2.97
C THR A 62 -0.98 -1.07 3.98
N PHE A 63 0.28 -1.41 3.79
CA PHE A 63 1.03 -2.22 4.75
C PHE A 63 2.02 -1.35 5.51
N THR A 64 2.14 -1.59 6.82
CA THR A 64 3.18 -0.98 7.64
C THR A 64 4.05 -2.06 8.27
N MET A 65 5.34 -1.76 8.44
CA MET A 65 6.28 -2.64 9.13
C MET A 65 7.42 -1.84 9.76
N LYS A 66 8.20 -2.52 10.60
CA LYS A 66 9.50 -1.99 11.05
C LYS A 66 10.63 -2.66 10.30
N ALA A 67 11.59 -1.86 9.87
CA ALA A 67 12.85 -2.33 9.29
C ALA A 67 14.03 -1.84 10.11
N VAL A 68 15.11 -2.61 10.12
CA VAL A 68 16.36 -2.24 10.83
C VAL A 68 17.48 -2.10 9.80
N GLU A 69 18.14 -0.95 9.80
CA GLU A 69 19.32 -0.69 9.00
C GLU A 69 20.39 -0.04 9.88
N ALA A 70 21.61 -0.58 9.89
CA ALA A 70 22.72 -0.09 10.69
C ALA A 70 22.38 0.12 12.19
N GLY A 71 21.57 -0.77 12.76
CA GLY A 71 21.15 -0.70 14.19
C GLY A 71 20.04 0.30 14.49
N LYS A 72 19.56 1.05 13.51
CA LYS A 72 18.43 1.97 13.63
C LYS A 72 17.15 1.37 13.09
N THR A 73 16.05 1.52 13.83
CA THR A 73 14.73 1.06 13.43
C THR A 73 13.98 2.18 12.71
N TYR A 74 13.35 1.84 11.60
CA TYR A 74 12.54 2.73 10.78
C TYR A 74 11.12 2.19 10.65
N ASP A 75 10.16 3.09 10.62
CA ASP A 75 8.78 2.78 10.26
C ASP A 75 8.63 2.87 8.73
N VAL A 76 8.30 1.75 8.10
CA VAL A 76 8.05 1.65 6.66
C VAL A 76 6.56 1.64 6.43
N ALA A 77 6.08 2.51 5.54
CA ALA A 77 4.71 2.50 5.05
C ALA A 77 4.72 2.20 3.54
N PHE A 78 4.10 1.08 3.18
CA PHE A 78 3.88 0.69 1.79
C PHE A 78 2.43 1.05 1.44
N PHE A 79 2.26 2.22 0.83
CA PHE A 79 0.95 2.74 0.46
C PHE A 79 0.37 1.97 -0.72
N SER A 80 -0.91 1.60 -0.63
CA SER A 80 -1.67 1.18 -1.81
C SER A 80 -1.98 2.39 -2.68
N SER A 81 -2.46 2.15 -3.90
CA SER A 81 -2.92 3.24 -4.75
C SER A 81 -4.00 4.07 -4.04
N LEU A 82 -3.76 5.37 -3.94
CA LEU A 82 -4.71 6.37 -3.44
C LEU A 82 -5.39 7.14 -4.59
N ARG A 83 -5.20 6.67 -5.83
CA ARG A 83 -5.74 7.32 -7.03
C ARG A 83 -7.25 7.11 -7.11
N ALA A 84 -7.98 8.20 -7.16
CA ALA A 84 -9.40 8.16 -7.45
C ALA A 84 -9.63 7.83 -8.92
N GLY A 85 -10.60 6.98 -9.21
CA GLY A 85 -11.06 6.71 -10.57
C GLY A 85 -11.82 7.92 -11.17
N ALA A 86 -12.13 7.84 -12.46
CA ALA A 86 -12.84 8.91 -13.19
C ALA A 86 -14.27 9.19 -12.66
N ALA A 87 -14.88 8.22 -11.97
CA ALA A 87 -16.23 8.36 -11.41
C ALA A 87 -16.19 8.20 -9.89
N ILE A 88 -16.48 9.27 -9.17
CA ILE A 88 -16.59 9.29 -7.71
C ILE A 88 -18.05 9.15 -7.30
N THR A 89 -18.44 7.95 -6.90
CA THR A 89 -19.77 7.74 -6.29
C THR A 89 -19.75 8.19 -4.82
N PRO A 90 -20.92 8.46 -4.20
CA PRO A 90 -20.98 8.79 -2.77
C PRO A 90 -20.32 7.73 -1.87
N ALA A 91 -20.41 6.44 -2.24
CA ALA A 91 -19.77 5.36 -1.51
C ALA A 91 -18.23 5.45 -1.60
N ILE A 92 -17.69 5.64 -2.81
CA ILE A 92 -16.25 5.82 -3.04
C ILE A 92 -15.74 7.07 -2.30
N ALA A 93 -16.52 8.17 -2.36
CA ALA A 93 -16.16 9.39 -1.64
C ALA A 93 -16.06 9.15 -0.13
N ALA A 94 -17.02 8.43 0.45
CA ALA A 94 -16.99 8.09 1.87
C ALA A 94 -15.80 7.17 2.24
N GLU A 95 -15.33 6.33 1.34
CA GLU A 95 -14.13 5.52 1.53
C GLU A 95 -12.88 6.41 1.56
N PHE A 96 -12.66 7.26 0.56
CA PHE A 96 -11.52 8.18 0.53
C PHE A 96 -11.52 9.16 1.69
N ASP A 97 -12.68 9.70 2.09
CA ASP A 97 -12.80 10.62 3.23
C ASP A 97 -12.33 9.98 4.55
N ARG A 98 -12.41 8.66 4.69
CA ARG A 98 -11.84 7.90 5.83
C ARG A 98 -10.37 7.55 5.61
N THR A 99 -10.00 7.22 4.37
CA THR A 99 -8.66 6.72 4.03
C THR A 99 -7.58 7.78 4.18
N PHE A 100 -7.77 9.01 3.69
CA PHE A 100 -6.73 10.04 3.77
C PHE A 100 -6.34 10.39 5.21
N PRO A 101 -7.26 10.63 6.16
CA PRO A 101 -6.88 10.82 7.57
C PRO A 101 -6.21 9.60 8.20
N LEU A 102 -6.67 8.39 7.88
CA LEU A 102 -6.05 7.16 8.36
C LEU A 102 -4.60 7.03 7.90
N VAL A 103 -4.35 7.19 6.60
CA VAL A 103 -3.01 7.09 6.02
C VAL A 103 -2.06 8.10 6.68
N ARG A 104 -2.49 9.34 6.90
CA ARG A 104 -1.68 10.38 7.58
C ARG A 104 -1.38 10.06 9.04
N SER A 105 -2.17 9.21 9.68
CA SER A 105 -1.95 8.78 11.06
C SER A 105 -0.92 7.65 11.20
N LEU A 106 -0.52 7.03 10.08
CA LEU A 106 0.41 5.91 10.11
C LEU A 106 1.85 6.39 10.36
N PRO A 107 2.62 5.66 11.18
CA PRO A 107 4.04 5.97 11.33
C PRO A 107 4.77 5.74 10.01
N CYS A 108 5.62 6.68 9.62
CA CYS A 108 6.33 6.63 8.34
C CYS A 108 7.66 7.37 8.40
N ASP A 109 8.75 6.62 8.21
CA ASP A 109 10.09 7.13 7.95
C ASP A 109 10.52 6.78 6.52
N VAL A 110 9.94 5.70 5.94
CA VAL A 110 10.27 5.19 4.62
C VAL A 110 8.97 5.00 3.83
N PRO A 111 8.61 5.96 2.96
CA PRO A 111 7.47 5.83 2.07
C PRO A 111 7.80 4.91 0.89
N LEU A 112 6.96 3.92 0.66
CA LEU A 112 6.93 3.07 -0.53
C LEU A 112 5.51 3.08 -1.11
N GLY A 113 5.36 2.68 -2.37
CA GLY A 113 4.07 2.62 -3.04
C GLY A 113 4.02 1.48 -4.05
N ASP A 114 2.85 1.23 -4.59
CA ASP A 114 2.62 0.21 -5.61
C ASP A 114 3.11 0.64 -7.01
N HIS A 115 3.32 1.95 -7.22
CA HIS A 115 3.92 2.48 -8.44
C HIS A 115 5.29 3.12 -8.14
N PRO A 116 6.37 2.69 -8.82
CA PRO A 116 7.73 3.19 -8.60
C PRO A 116 7.87 4.72 -8.72
N ALA A 117 7.08 5.34 -9.58
CA ALA A 117 7.11 6.80 -9.79
C ALA A 117 6.59 7.59 -8.57
N GLU A 118 5.64 7.04 -7.80
CA GLU A 118 4.99 7.71 -6.67
C GLU A 118 5.93 8.03 -5.51
N TYR A 119 7.02 7.28 -5.37
CA TYR A 119 8.03 7.51 -4.33
C TYR A 119 9.45 7.74 -4.91
N GLY A 120 9.55 7.96 -6.23
CA GLY A 120 10.80 8.28 -6.89
C GLY A 120 11.82 7.14 -6.89
N MET A 121 11.36 5.88 -6.98
CA MET A 121 12.19 4.69 -6.81
C MET A 121 13.47 4.71 -7.66
N GLN A 122 13.39 5.06 -8.95
CA GLN A 122 14.54 5.00 -9.85
C GLN A 122 15.64 5.99 -9.44
N ALA A 123 15.27 7.24 -9.12
CA ALA A 123 16.21 8.26 -8.68
C ALA A 123 16.84 7.91 -7.33
N LYS A 124 16.01 7.43 -6.37
CA LYS A 124 16.47 6.98 -5.06
C LYS A 124 17.40 5.78 -5.19
N TYR A 125 17.07 4.81 -6.05
CA TYR A 125 17.93 3.65 -6.29
C TYR A 125 19.28 4.03 -6.89
N ALA A 126 19.30 4.95 -7.87
CA ALA A 126 20.55 5.45 -8.45
C ALA A 126 21.43 6.14 -7.40
N THR A 127 20.84 6.95 -6.52
CA THR A 127 21.55 7.60 -5.40
C THR A 127 22.11 6.58 -4.42
N LEU A 128 21.31 5.55 -4.05
CA LEU A 128 21.76 4.49 -3.16
C LEU A 128 22.92 3.70 -3.76
N ALA A 129 22.84 3.36 -5.05
CA ALA A 129 23.89 2.63 -5.77
C ALA A 129 25.21 3.42 -5.89
N ALA A 130 25.16 4.76 -5.89
CA ALA A 130 26.34 5.61 -5.88
C ALA A 130 27.05 5.68 -4.51
N GLY A 131 26.50 5.07 -3.48
CA GLY A 131 27.11 4.99 -2.13
C GLY A 131 26.93 6.28 -1.34
N GLY A 132 25.84 6.44 -0.65
CA GLY A 132 25.51 7.59 0.21
C GLY A 132 24.54 7.17 1.30
N ALA A 133 23.98 8.15 2.01
CA ALA A 133 22.89 7.90 2.92
C ALA A 133 21.71 7.29 2.16
N ASN A 134 20.97 6.36 2.79
CA ASN A 134 19.83 5.70 2.18
C ASN A 134 18.72 6.73 1.84
N PRO A 135 18.48 7.04 0.54
CA PRO A 135 17.52 8.07 0.13
C PRO A 135 16.06 7.62 0.27
N PHE A 136 15.82 6.33 0.55
CA PHE A 136 14.48 5.82 0.86
C PHE A 136 14.02 6.21 2.27
N VAL A 137 14.95 6.54 3.18
CA VAL A 137 14.63 7.16 4.47
C VAL A 137 14.28 8.62 4.22
N ASP A 138 13.01 8.91 4.06
CA ASP A 138 12.49 10.19 3.57
C ASP A 138 11.26 10.64 4.37
N LYS A 139 11.44 10.74 5.67
CA LYS A 139 10.37 11.12 6.60
C LYS A 139 9.72 12.46 6.25
N ALA A 140 10.50 13.41 5.75
CA ALA A 140 10.02 14.74 5.39
C ALA A 140 8.99 14.70 4.25
N ASN A 141 9.12 13.74 3.32
CA ASN A 141 8.24 13.59 2.17
C ASN A 141 7.34 12.35 2.26
N CYS A 142 7.18 11.80 3.46
CA CYS A 142 6.42 10.55 3.65
C CYS A 142 4.99 10.62 3.11
N PHE A 143 4.37 11.78 3.16
CA PHE A 143 3.00 11.98 2.70
C PHE A 143 2.89 12.84 1.45
N ALA A 144 3.98 13.11 0.75
CA ALA A 144 3.96 13.97 -0.45
C ALA A 144 3.00 13.43 -1.53
N GLU A 145 3.05 12.12 -1.81
CA GLU A 145 2.13 11.49 -2.76
C GLU A 145 0.69 11.47 -2.23
N VAL A 146 0.51 11.26 -0.94
CA VAL A 146 -0.81 11.32 -0.29
C VAL A 146 -1.44 12.71 -0.48
N ASP A 147 -0.64 13.79 -0.33
CA ASP A 147 -1.10 15.17 -0.53
C ASP A 147 -1.55 15.41 -1.97
N ILE A 148 -0.79 14.90 -2.95
CA ILE A 148 -1.11 15.00 -4.37
C ILE A 148 -2.43 14.28 -4.67
N GLN A 149 -2.56 13.03 -4.23
CA GLN A 149 -3.73 12.21 -4.53
C GLN A 149 -4.99 12.74 -3.81
N GLU A 150 -4.85 13.24 -2.58
CA GLU A 150 -5.97 13.89 -1.89
C GLU A 150 -6.41 15.16 -2.59
N ALA A 151 -5.48 16.00 -3.06
CA ALA A 151 -5.82 17.20 -3.82
C ALA A 151 -6.55 16.87 -5.13
N LEU A 152 -6.07 15.86 -5.86
CA LEU A 152 -6.73 15.38 -7.08
C LEU A 152 -8.13 14.82 -6.80
N TYR A 153 -8.27 13.99 -5.75
CA TYR A 153 -9.57 13.48 -5.33
C TYR A 153 -10.56 14.60 -4.99
N ARG A 154 -10.11 15.62 -4.22
CA ARG A 154 -10.95 16.78 -3.86
C ARG A 154 -11.39 17.60 -5.07
N ALA A 155 -10.57 17.65 -6.11
CA ALA A 155 -10.92 18.31 -7.37
C ALA A 155 -11.94 17.53 -8.22
N LEU A 156 -12.05 16.20 -8.01
CA LEU A 156 -12.99 15.33 -8.71
C LEU A 156 -14.33 15.16 -7.97
N LYS A 157 -14.37 15.44 -6.67
CA LYS A 157 -15.54 15.32 -5.80
C LYS A 157 -16.49 16.49 -5.95
#